data_5e95c066eaf624c3a11257bde8b61a6d
#
_entry.id   5e95c066eaf624c3a11257bde8b61a6d
#
_cell.length_a   1.000
_cell.length_b   1.000
_cell.length_c   1.000
_cell.angle_alpha   90.00
_cell.angle_beta   90.00
_cell.angle_gamma   90.00
#
_symmetry.space_group_name_H-M   'P 1'
#
loop_
_entity.id
_entity.type
_entity.pdbx_description
1 polymer ?
#
loop_
_entity_poly.entity_id
_entity_poly.type
_entity_poly.pdbx_seq_one_letter_code
_entity_poly.pdbx_strand_id
1 'polypeptide(L)'
;MNNWDFPKIAQDLIDSGQHFCVVTIVNVSGSSIGKPGFKMIISGDGKIIAGTLGGACPDSVIIEKSLETLRENEPRMVKIFLEDTKDALKGMALNRSDEIHVETFCGGIMDVFIEPFRPGSRVILISSGGKDEVEISVAKLCNMAGFQAVVVDPSPDFSDTRSRKVTSDEIEDGTFKISSDDFVVVLTKGVEDLKVLKMLSRFSPRYIGMLASRKRFENDVKMLTADGMNREFLDSIHSPVGIDIGAVTPFEISLSIMAEIIETIRKTKNIKKETAGRQKP
;
A
#
# COMPACT_ATOMS: atom_id res chain seq x y z
N MET A 1 1.21 26.47 4.02
CA MET A 1 0.33 25.50 3.36
C MET A 1 -1.05 25.66 3.93
N ASN A 2 -2.06 25.89 3.11
CA ASN A 2 -3.41 26.03 3.61
C ASN A 2 -3.93 24.67 4.11
N ASN A 3 -4.56 24.63 5.30
CA ASN A 3 -5.15 23.39 5.86
C ASN A 3 -6.16 22.72 4.91
N TRP A 4 -6.61 23.40 3.87
CA TRP A 4 -7.56 22.92 2.88
C TRP A 4 -6.97 21.91 1.88
N ASP A 5 -5.65 21.93 1.66
CA ASP A 5 -4.99 21.00 0.72
C ASP A 5 -4.73 19.63 1.35
N PHE A 6 -4.76 19.54 2.70
CA PHE A 6 -4.45 18.34 3.44
C PHE A 6 -5.37 17.13 3.11
N PRO A 7 -6.71 17.27 3.09
CA PRO A 7 -7.60 16.17 2.72
C PRO A 7 -7.35 15.65 1.31
N LYS A 8 -7.06 16.56 0.37
CA LYS A 8 -6.75 16.19 -1.02
C LYS A 8 -5.45 15.37 -1.11
N ILE A 9 -4.39 15.84 -0.46
CA ILE A 9 -3.11 15.12 -0.45
C ILE A 9 -3.27 13.73 0.18
N ALA A 10 -3.99 13.64 1.31
CA ALA A 10 -4.26 12.36 1.96
C ALA A 10 -5.08 11.43 1.04
N GLN A 11 -6.08 11.96 0.33
CA GLN A 11 -6.86 11.19 -0.62
C GLN A 11 -6.01 10.71 -1.80
N ASP A 12 -5.16 11.57 -2.38
CA ASP A 12 -4.26 11.21 -3.47
C ASP A 12 -3.28 10.09 -3.07
N LEU A 13 -2.79 10.10 -1.82
CA LEU A 13 -1.95 9.03 -1.27
C LEU A 13 -2.73 7.73 -1.09
N ILE A 14 -3.96 7.79 -0.60
CA ILE A 14 -4.86 6.63 -0.48
C ILE A 14 -5.13 6.04 -1.85
N ASP A 15 -5.49 6.87 -2.83
CA ASP A 15 -5.84 6.44 -4.19
C ASP A 15 -4.63 5.84 -4.93
N SER A 16 -3.43 6.31 -4.61
CA SER A 16 -2.19 5.74 -5.14
C SER A 16 -1.69 4.51 -4.38
N GLY A 17 -2.40 4.09 -3.32
CA GLY A 17 -2.03 2.93 -2.49
C GLY A 17 -0.76 3.15 -1.66
N GLN A 18 -0.34 4.41 -1.46
CA GLN A 18 0.85 4.72 -0.68
C GLN A 18 0.56 4.67 0.81
N HIS A 19 1.46 4.04 1.56
CA HIS A 19 1.42 4.05 3.01
C HIS A 19 1.97 5.39 3.53
N PHE A 20 1.32 5.97 4.53
CA PHE A 20 1.76 7.22 5.15
C PHE A 20 1.28 7.34 6.59
N CYS A 21 1.91 8.25 7.34
CA CYS A 21 1.41 8.68 8.64
C CYS A 21 0.90 10.11 8.57
N VAL A 22 -0.16 10.36 9.32
CA VAL A 22 -0.58 11.70 9.71
C VAL A 22 -0.11 11.96 11.12
N VAL A 23 0.70 13.00 11.28
CA VAL A 23 1.23 13.45 12.56
C VAL A 23 0.50 14.72 12.96
N THR A 24 -0.09 14.77 14.15
CA THR A 24 -0.88 15.91 14.63
C THR A 24 -0.44 16.33 16.01
N ILE A 25 -0.15 17.62 16.21
CA ILE A 25 0.01 18.18 17.55
C ILE A 25 -1.36 18.27 18.21
N VAL A 26 -1.55 17.57 19.33
CA VAL A 26 -2.82 17.54 20.08
C VAL A 26 -2.81 18.55 21.20
N ASN A 27 -1.66 18.71 21.86
CA ASN A 27 -1.53 19.63 23.00
C ASN A 27 -0.12 20.25 23.05
N VAL A 28 -0.03 21.42 23.63
CA VAL A 28 1.24 22.12 23.83
C VAL A 28 1.22 22.82 25.19
N SER A 29 2.30 22.70 25.94
CA SER A 29 2.54 23.45 27.17
C SER A 29 3.91 24.11 27.13
N GLY A 30 4.01 25.33 27.64
CA GLY A 30 5.25 26.12 27.60
C GLY A 30 5.46 26.86 26.26
N SER A 31 6.72 27.27 26.01
CA SER A 31 7.09 28.08 24.83
C SER A 31 7.42 27.19 23.63
N SER A 32 6.43 26.82 22.86
CA SER A 32 6.61 26.08 21.62
C SER A 32 6.09 26.87 20.42
N ILE A 33 6.79 26.78 19.28
CA ILE A 33 6.36 27.36 18.01
C ILE A 33 5.19 26.55 17.41
N GLY A 34 5.19 25.24 17.62
CA GLY A 34 4.08 24.38 17.21
C GLY A 34 2.81 24.69 17.99
N LYS A 35 1.66 24.52 17.35
CA LYS A 35 0.34 24.77 17.96
C LYS A 35 -0.57 23.56 17.77
N PRO A 36 -1.51 23.29 18.70
CA PRO A 36 -2.50 22.25 18.52
C PRO A 36 -3.20 22.39 17.17
N GLY A 37 -3.35 21.28 16.47
CA GLY A 37 -3.90 21.21 15.12
C GLY A 37 -2.87 21.30 13.99
N PHE A 38 -1.61 21.63 14.25
CA PHE A 38 -0.57 21.53 13.23
C PHE A 38 -0.40 20.06 12.82
N LYS A 39 -0.26 19.84 11.53
CA LYS A 39 -0.20 18.50 10.93
C LYS A 39 0.98 18.37 9.98
N MET A 40 1.43 17.12 9.86
CA MET A 40 2.46 16.72 8.90
C MET A 40 2.04 15.37 8.30
N ILE A 41 2.28 15.17 7.01
CA ILE A 41 2.17 13.87 6.34
C ILE A 41 3.56 13.35 6.06
N ILE A 42 3.83 12.13 6.50
CA ILE A 42 5.10 11.43 6.28
C ILE A 42 4.80 10.15 5.50
N SER A 43 5.44 10.00 4.33
CA SER A 43 5.29 8.80 3.49
C SER A 43 6.00 7.58 4.08
N GLY A 44 5.67 6.39 3.56
CA GLY A 44 6.27 5.13 3.99
C GLY A 44 7.77 4.99 3.74
N ASP A 45 8.35 5.84 2.90
CA ASP A 45 9.79 5.96 2.68
C ASP A 45 10.46 7.07 3.53
N GLY A 46 9.71 7.68 4.45
CA GLY A 46 10.22 8.67 5.41
C GLY A 46 10.31 10.09 4.89
N LYS A 47 9.70 10.42 3.75
CA LYS A 47 9.66 11.79 3.24
C LYS A 47 8.50 12.58 3.83
N ILE A 48 8.75 13.83 4.18
CA ILE A 48 7.68 14.78 4.50
C ILE A 48 7.01 15.20 3.21
N ILE A 49 5.76 14.78 3.03
CA ILE A 49 4.96 15.10 1.84
C ILE A 49 4.30 16.46 2.01
N ALA A 50 3.81 16.76 3.20
CA ALA A 50 3.07 17.98 3.47
C ALA A 50 3.10 18.36 4.93
N GLY A 51 2.94 19.66 5.21
CA GLY A 51 2.76 20.20 6.56
C GLY A 51 4.05 20.43 7.33
N THR A 52 3.88 20.78 8.61
CA THR A 52 4.97 21.05 9.56
C THR A 52 4.43 21.01 10.98
N LEU A 53 5.28 20.65 11.93
CA LEU A 53 4.99 20.77 13.36
C LEU A 53 5.52 22.07 13.98
N GLY A 54 5.94 23.03 13.15
CA GLY A 54 6.41 24.35 13.59
C GLY A 54 7.94 24.54 13.57
N GLY A 55 8.69 23.59 12.98
CA GLY A 55 10.14 23.72 12.77
C GLY A 55 11.02 23.64 14.03
N ALA A 56 10.43 23.45 15.20
CA ALA A 56 11.15 23.37 16.48
C ALA A 56 11.46 21.94 16.91
N CYS A 57 10.90 20.95 16.20
CA CYS A 57 11.12 19.53 16.48
C CYS A 57 12.08 18.97 15.43
N PRO A 58 13.06 18.15 15.79
CA PRO A 58 13.86 17.44 14.82
C PRO A 58 12.94 16.49 14.05
N ASP A 59 12.64 16.88 12.83
CA ASP A 59 11.81 16.10 11.91
C ASP A 59 12.31 14.65 11.82
N SER A 60 13.61 14.41 11.96
CA SER A 60 14.20 13.06 11.91
C SER A 60 13.62 12.09 12.94
N VAL A 61 13.40 12.53 14.19
CA VAL A 61 12.85 11.66 15.24
C VAL A 61 11.39 11.37 15.01
N ILE A 62 10.61 12.34 14.52
CA ILE A 62 9.21 12.15 14.15
C ILE A 62 9.08 11.23 12.94
N ILE A 63 9.99 11.34 11.97
CA ILE A 63 10.04 10.43 10.82
C ILE A 63 10.29 9.00 11.29
N GLU A 64 11.27 8.79 12.16
CA GLU A 64 11.57 7.46 12.70
C GLU A 64 10.37 6.85 13.43
N LYS A 65 9.73 7.60 14.33
CA LYS A 65 8.53 7.16 15.04
C LYS A 65 7.34 6.90 14.11
N SER A 66 7.20 7.68 13.05
CA SER A 66 6.19 7.46 12.03
C SER A 66 6.43 6.16 11.26
N LEU A 67 7.67 5.85 10.91
CA LEU A 67 8.02 4.60 10.25
C LEU A 67 7.82 3.37 11.16
N GLU A 68 8.10 3.48 12.48
CA GLU A 68 7.77 2.46 13.47
C GLU A 68 6.25 2.24 13.54
N THR A 69 5.49 3.33 13.67
CA THR A 69 4.02 3.33 13.71
C THR A 69 3.41 2.69 12.46
N LEU A 70 3.97 2.99 11.28
CA LEU A 70 3.57 2.33 10.03
C LEU A 70 3.85 0.83 10.05
N ARG A 71 5.02 0.40 10.55
CA ARG A 71 5.37 -1.04 10.62
C ARG A 71 4.43 -1.82 11.51
N GLU A 72 4.11 -1.26 12.68
CA GLU A 72 3.24 -1.89 13.67
C GLU A 72 1.75 -1.77 13.30
N ASN A 73 1.41 -0.76 12.50
CA ASN A 73 0.03 -0.42 12.13
C ASN A 73 -0.88 -0.13 13.33
N GLU A 74 -0.32 0.51 14.34
CA GLU A 74 -1.02 0.92 15.56
C GLU A 74 -0.76 2.41 15.82
N PRO A 75 -1.80 3.24 16.02
CA PRO A 75 -1.62 4.66 16.30
C PRO A 75 -0.93 4.85 17.66
N ARG A 76 -0.12 5.93 17.74
CA ARG A 76 0.66 6.24 18.94
C ARG A 76 0.48 7.69 19.39
N MET A 77 0.54 7.87 20.69
CA MET A 77 0.71 9.18 21.31
C MET A 77 2.16 9.31 21.75
N VAL A 78 2.85 10.33 21.27
CA VAL A 78 4.26 10.59 21.58
C VAL A 78 4.35 11.92 22.32
N LYS A 79 5.08 11.95 23.43
CA LYS A 79 5.36 13.17 24.18
C LYS A 79 6.74 13.67 23.85
N ILE A 80 6.84 14.92 23.40
CA ILE A 80 8.09 15.57 23.00
C ILE A 80 8.44 16.65 24.01
N PHE A 81 9.57 16.49 24.67
CA PHE A 81 10.14 17.47 25.61
C PHE A 81 11.14 18.33 24.85
N LEU A 82 10.88 19.62 24.78
CA LEU A 82 11.76 20.64 24.20
C LEU A 82 12.55 21.25 25.35
N GLU A 83 13.83 20.90 25.48
CA GLU A 83 14.61 21.16 26.68
C GLU A 83 15.96 21.75 26.31
N ASP A 84 16.65 22.38 27.31
CA ASP A 84 18.05 22.76 27.15
C ASP A 84 18.96 21.51 27.09
N THR A 85 20.22 21.71 26.69
CA THR A 85 21.17 20.61 26.47
C THR A 85 21.33 19.68 27.67
N LYS A 86 21.26 20.18 28.90
CA LYS A 86 21.52 19.39 30.12
C LYS A 86 20.34 18.48 30.46
N ASP A 87 19.12 18.98 30.29
CA ASP A 87 17.91 18.21 30.61
C ASP A 87 17.56 17.28 29.48
N ALA A 88 17.80 17.65 28.24
CA ALA A 88 17.63 16.75 27.08
C ALA A 88 18.56 15.51 27.18
N LEU A 89 19.80 15.66 27.56
CA LEU A 89 20.75 14.54 27.74
C LEU A 89 20.30 13.58 28.88
N LYS A 90 19.74 14.11 29.96
CA LYS A 90 19.21 13.28 31.04
C LYS A 90 17.96 12.49 30.57
N GLY A 91 17.07 13.17 29.84
CA GLY A 91 15.85 12.56 29.30
C GLY A 91 16.15 11.44 28.29
N MET A 92 17.09 11.65 27.38
CA MET A 92 17.56 10.65 26.43
C MET A 92 18.12 9.39 27.11
N ALA A 93 18.74 9.53 28.28
CA ALA A 93 19.28 8.40 29.05
C ALA A 93 18.16 7.51 29.67
N LEU A 94 16.94 8.00 29.82
CA LEU A 94 15.82 7.26 30.38
C LEU A 94 15.09 6.36 29.38
N ASN A 95 15.33 6.55 28.10
CA ASN A 95 14.94 5.73 26.93
C ASN A 95 13.51 5.14 26.99
N ARG A 96 12.50 5.98 27.22
CA ARG A 96 11.09 5.58 27.20
C ARG A 96 10.57 5.62 25.75
N SER A 97 9.89 4.58 25.33
CA SER A 97 9.50 4.38 23.91
C SER A 97 8.66 5.51 23.30
N ASP A 98 7.86 6.19 24.11
CA ASP A 98 6.91 7.22 23.66
C ASP A 98 7.23 8.62 24.22
N GLU A 99 8.40 8.80 24.82
CA GLU A 99 8.96 10.10 25.27
C GLU A 99 10.18 10.44 24.43
N ILE A 100 10.18 11.63 23.84
CA ILE A 100 11.27 12.14 22.99
C ILE A 100 11.81 13.41 23.62
N HIS A 101 13.09 13.42 23.94
CA HIS A 101 13.80 14.60 24.47
C HIS A 101 14.61 15.24 23.37
N VAL A 102 14.37 16.52 23.14
CA VAL A 102 14.95 17.29 22.06
C VAL A 102 15.62 18.53 22.61
N GLU A 103 16.88 18.71 22.25
CA GLU A 103 17.59 19.92 22.55
C GLU A 103 17.11 21.09 21.68
N THR A 104 16.55 22.13 22.30
CA THR A 104 16.09 23.32 21.61
C THR A 104 16.29 24.57 22.47
N PHE A 105 16.28 25.75 21.82
CA PHE A 105 16.24 27.05 22.51
C PHE A 105 14.85 27.43 23.04
N CYS A 106 13.82 26.64 22.67
CA CYS A 106 12.43 26.81 23.09
C CYS A 106 12.12 25.77 24.17
N GLY A 107 11.68 26.18 25.35
CA GLY A 107 11.21 25.25 26.38
C GLY A 107 9.75 24.89 26.18
N GLY A 108 9.37 23.64 26.46
CA GLY A 108 7.96 23.22 26.41
C GLY A 108 7.78 21.73 26.17
N ILE A 109 6.52 21.32 26.19
CA ILE A 109 6.12 19.93 25.94
C ILE A 109 5.06 19.93 24.86
N MET A 110 5.19 19.01 23.92
CA MET A 110 4.18 18.75 22.89
C MET A 110 3.69 17.30 23.01
N ASP A 111 2.36 17.11 23.00
CA ASP A 111 1.75 15.81 22.80
C ASP A 111 1.39 15.67 21.31
N VAL A 112 1.94 14.66 20.68
CA VAL A 112 1.82 14.43 19.22
C VAL A 112 1.17 13.09 18.98
N PHE A 113 0.08 13.08 18.21
CA PHE A 113 -0.59 11.87 17.77
C PHE A 113 -0.08 11.47 16.38
N ILE A 114 0.39 10.25 16.25
CA ILE A 114 0.86 9.65 15.00
C ILE A 114 -0.12 8.57 14.59
N GLU A 115 -0.78 8.79 13.47
CA GLU A 115 -1.82 7.91 12.93
C GLU A 115 -1.34 7.26 11.63
N PRO A 116 -1.24 5.90 11.55
CA PRO A 116 -0.83 5.21 10.35
C PRO A 116 -1.99 5.05 9.38
N PHE A 117 -1.75 5.38 8.11
CA PHE A 117 -2.65 5.10 7.01
C PHE A 117 -2.02 4.05 6.11
N ARG A 118 -2.64 2.89 6.09
CA ARG A 118 -2.31 1.80 5.19
C ARG A 118 -3.53 1.53 4.32
N PRO A 119 -3.64 2.19 3.16
CA PRO A 119 -4.68 1.86 2.20
C PRO A 119 -4.73 0.35 1.99
N GLY A 120 -5.92 -0.19 1.88
CA GLY A 120 -6.10 -1.62 1.63
C GLY A 120 -5.28 -2.04 0.40
N SER A 121 -4.78 -3.29 0.41
CA SER A 121 -4.06 -3.81 -0.75
C SER A 121 -4.90 -3.60 -2.00
N ARG A 122 -4.28 -3.09 -3.06
CA ARG A 122 -4.95 -2.92 -4.34
C ARG A 122 -5.00 -4.25 -5.08
N VAL A 123 -6.14 -4.52 -5.69
CA VAL A 123 -6.31 -5.61 -6.65
C VAL A 123 -6.51 -4.98 -8.02
N ILE A 124 -5.52 -5.15 -8.89
CA ILE A 124 -5.48 -4.58 -10.22
C ILE A 124 -5.97 -5.65 -11.19
N LEU A 125 -7.11 -5.42 -11.82
CA LEU A 125 -7.71 -6.29 -12.81
C LEU A 125 -7.35 -5.77 -14.19
N ILE A 126 -6.64 -6.57 -14.99
CA ILE A 126 -6.25 -6.19 -16.36
C ILE A 126 -7.15 -6.96 -17.32
N SER A 127 -8.04 -6.23 -17.99
CA SER A 127 -9.03 -6.72 -18.92
C SER A 127 -8.60 -6.46 -20.38
N SER A 128 -9.34 -7.02 -21.32
CA SER A 128 -9.19 -6.76 -22.76
C SER A 128 -10.28 -5.85 -23.33
N GLY A 129 -11.02 -5.14 -22.46
CA GLY A 129 -12.06 -4.20 -22.87
C GLY A 129 -13.38 -4.83 -23.36
N GLY A 130 -13.48 -6.16 -23.42
CA GLY A 130 -14.70 -6.87 -23.75
C GLY A 130 -15.60 -7.11 -22.53
N LYS A 131 -16.87 -7.48 -22.76
CA LYS A 131 -17.78 -7.81 -21.66
C LYS A 131 -17.22 -8.97 -20.82
N ASP A 132 -17.05 -8.73 -19.52
CA ASP A 132 -16.46 -9.68 -18.57
C ASP A 132 -17.18 -9.70 -17.23
N GLU A 133 -18.00 -10.75 -17.02
CA GLU A 133 -18.72 -10.95 -15.77
C GLU A 133 -17.77 -11.30 -14.59
N VAL A 134 -16.61 -11.90 -14.87
CA VAL A 134 -15.60 -12.20 -13.86
C VAL A 134 -14.96 -10.89 -13.40
N GLU A 135 -14.57 -9.99 -14.32
CA GLU A 135 -14.05 -8.66 -14.00
C GLU A 135 -14.97 -7.90 -13.03
N ILE A 136 -16.25 -7.78 -13.40
CA ILE A 136 -17.26 -7.07 -12.60
C ILE A 136 -17.43 -7.72 -11.22
N SER A 137 -17.47 -9.07 -11.17
CA SER A 137 -17.69 -9.79 -9.92
C SER A 137 -16.47 -9.71 -9.00
N VAL A 138 -15.24 -9.84 -9.52
CA VAL A 138 -14.01 -9.68 -8.72
C VAL A 138 -13.93 -8.28 -8.18
N ALA A 139 -14.17 -7.23 -8.98
CA ALA A 139 -14.15 -5.85 -8.53
C ALA A 139 -15.13 -5.58 -7.38
N LYS A 140 -16.35 -6.10 -7.47
CA LYS A 140 -17.36 -6.02 -6.40
C LYS A 140 -16.91 -6.74 -5.13
N LEU A 141 -16.40 -7.96 -5.26
CA LEU A 141 -15.89 -8.74 -4.13
C LEU A 141 -14.69 -8.06 -3.45
N CYS A 142 -13.77 -7.48 -4.22
CA CYS A 142 -12.68 -6.65 -3.69
C CYS A 142 -13.22 -5.54 -2.79
N ASN A 143 -14.14 -4.73 -3.30
CA ASN A 143 -14.71 -3.60 -2.56
C ASN A 143 -15.50 -4.05 -1.31
N MET A 144 -16.17 -5.21 -1.35
CA MET A 144 -16.85 -5.80 -0.18
C MET A 144 -15.86 -6.31 0.87
N ALA A 145 -14.71 -6.84 0.44
CA ALA A 145 -13.68 -7.38 1.32
C ALA A 145 -12.69 -6.34 1.85
N GLY A 146 -12.89 -5.05 1.51
CA GLY A 146 -12.03 -3.94 1.96
C GLY A 146 -10.74 -3.77 1.16
N PHE A 147 -10.66 -4.34 -0.05
CA PHE A 147 -9.60 -4.07 -1.02
C PHE A 147 -10.00 -2.91 -1.92
N GLN A 148 -9.00 -2.22 -2.45
CA GLN A 148 -9.21 -1.23 -3.49
C GLN A 148 -9.14 -1.92 -4.86
N ALA A 149 -10.25 -2.00 -5.56
CA ALA A 149 -10.25 -2.51 -6.93
C ALA A 149 -9.81 -1.43 -7.92
N VAL A 150 -8.84 -1.76 -8.76
CA VAL A 150 -8.40 -0.94 -9.91
C VAL A 150 -8.63 -1.76 -11.15
N VAL A 151 -9.34 -1.21 -12.14
CA VAL A 151 -9.64 -1.91 -13.38
C VAL A 151 -8.95 -1.20 -14.54
N VAL A 152 -8.10 -1.94 -15.24
CA VAL A 152 -7.35 -1.46 -16.40
C VAL A 152 -8.11 -1.84 -17.64
N ASP A 153 -8.34 -0.85 -18.51
CA ASP A 153 -9.14 -0.99 -19.74
C ASP A 153 -10.47 -1.71 -19.50
N PRO A 154 -11.32 -1.14 -18.62
CA PRO A 154 -12.55 -1.79 -18.19
C PRO A 154 -13.49 -2.06 -19.37
N SER A 155 -14.32 -3.10 -19.25
CA SER A 155 -15.37 -3.36 -20.21
C SER A 155 -16.36 -2.18 -20.31
N PRO A 156 -16.99 -1.93 -21.46
CA PRO A 156 -17.97 -0.85 -21.63
C PRO A 156 -19.13 -0.90 -20.62
N ASP A 157 -19.50 -2.11 -20.19
CA ASP A 157 -20.57 -2.36 -19.22
C ASP A 157 -20.11 -2.26 -17.76
N PHE A 158 -18.82 -1.93 -17.51
CA PHE A 158 -18.30 -1.84 -16.17
C PHE A 158 -18.87 -0.61 -15.44
N SER A 159 -19.74 -0.85 -14.49
CA SER A 159 -20.56 0.16 -13.80
C SER A 159 -20.22 0.36 -12.31
N ASP A 160 -19.21 -0.36 -11.77
CA ASP A 160 -18.86 -0.18 -10.37
C ASP A 160 -18.15 1.19 -10.16
N THR A 161 -18.81 2.05 -9.39
CA THR A 161 -18.35 3.42 -9.12
C THR A 161 -17.30 3.50 -8.01
N ARG A 162 -17.12 2.43 -7.23
CA ARG A 162 -16.11 2.36 -6.15
C ARG A 162 -14.76 1.93 -6.66
N SER A 163 -14.70 1.30 -7.82
CA SER A 163 -13.45 0.87 -8.43
C SER A 163 -12.81 2.02 -9.21
N ARG A 164 -11.49 2.16 -9.05
CA ARG A 164 -10.71 3.08 -9.88
C ARG A 164 -10.56 2.50 -11.27
N LYS A 165 -10.78 3.32 -12.30
CA LYS A 165 -10.56 2.96 -13.69
C LYS A 165 -9.26 3.61 -14.16
N VAL A 166 -8.44 2.85 -14.85
CA VAL A 166 -7.20 3.30 -15.47
C VAL A 166 -7.08 2.70 -16.86
N THR A 167 -6.21 3.25 -17.70
CA THR A 167 -5.90 2.71 -19.01
C THR A 167 -4.53 2.02 -19.00
N SER A 168 -4.29 1.14 -19.97
CA SER A 168 -2.96 0.55 -20.17
C SER A 168 -1.92 1.61 -20.50
N ASP A 169 -2.30 2.68 -21.18
CA ASP A 169 -1.42 3.81 -21.49
C ASP A 169 -0.92 4.52 -20.23
N GLU A 170 -1.80 4.68 -19.19
CA GLU A 170 -1.39 5.26 -17.89
C GLU A 170 -0.37 4.40 -17.13
N ILE A 171 -0.35 3.09 -17.38
CA ILE A 171 0.70 2.20 -16.85
C ILE A 171 1.99 2.36 -17.65
N GLU A 172 1.90 2.44 -18.98
CA GLU A 172 3.03 2.52 -19.89
C GLU A 172 3.79 3.85 -19.75
N ASP A 173 3.09 4.96 -19.57
CA ASP A 173 3.67 6.30 -19.38
C ASP A 173 4.10 6.59 -17.94
N GLY A 174 3.76 5.69 -16.99
CA GLY A 174 4.12 5.78 -15.57
C GLY A 174 3.23 6.69 -14.74
N THR A 175 2.12 7.21 -15.29
CA THR A 175 1.09 7.95 -14.55
C THR A 175 0.43 7.07 -13.49
N PHE A 176 0.18 5.79 -13.83
CA PHE A 176 -0.23 4.78 -12.87
C PHE A 176 0.90 3.78 -12.63
N LYS A 177 1.29 3.60 -11.36
CA LYS A 177 2.38 2.68 -10.97
C LYS A 177 1.83 1.46 -10.24
N ILE A 178 2.29 0.29 -10.68
CA ILE A 178 2.07 -0.98 -9.97
C ILE A 178 3.17 -1.11 -8.91
N SER A 179 2.78 -1.31 -7.66
CA SER A 179 3.69 -1.41 -6.50
C SER A 179 3.93 -2.86 -6.07
N SER A 180 4.92 -3.05 -5.19
CA SER A 180 5.22 -4.37 -4.60
C SER A 180 4.16 -4.88 -3.62
N ASP A 181 3.19 -4.05 -3.24
CA ASP A 181 2.09 -4.46 -2.36
C ASP A 181 0.81 -4.82 -3.14
N ASP A 182 0.81 -4.63 -4.46
CA ASP A 182 -0.34 -4.87 -5.32
C ASP A 182 -0.54 -6.34 -5.67
N PHE A 183 -1.79 -6.70 -5.88
CA PHE A 183 -2.22 -7.97 -6.44
C PHE A 183 -2.72 -7.73 -7.85
N VAL A 184 -2.16 -8.41 -8.84
CA VAL A 184 -2.55 -8.26 -10.25
C VAL A 184 -3.29 -9.52 -10.69
N VAL A 185 -4.44 -9.35 -11.34
CA VAL A 185 -5.20 -10.44 -11.96
C VAL A 185 -5.39 -10.13 -13.43
N VAL A 186 -4.85 -10.99 -14.28
CA VAL A 186 -4.91 -10.89 -15.75
C VAL A 186 -6.14 -11.63 -16.26
N LEU A 187 -7.07 -10.91 -16.89
CA LEU A 187 -8.37 -11.37 -17.37
C LEU A 187 -8.51 -11.24 -18.90
N THR A 188 -7.41 -11.18 -19.63
CA THR A 188 -7.35 -10.90 -21.07
C THR A 188 -7.87 -12.00 -21.99
N LYS A 189 -8.15 -13.18 -21.46
CA LYS A 189 -8.79 -14.32 -22.19
C LYS A 189 -8.06 -14.75 -23.47
N GLY A 190 -6.75 -14.52 -23.56
CA GLY A 190 -5.92 -14.94 -24.69
C GLY A 190 -5.65 -13.87 -25.74
N VAL A 191 -6.40 -12.76 -25.74
CA VAL A 191 -6.28 -11.73 -26.78
C VAL A 191 -4.99 -10.91 -26.64
N GLU A 192 -4.61 -10.54 -25.41
CA GLU A 192 -3.48 -9.67 -25.12
C GLU A 192 -2.53 -10.26 -24.08
N ASP A 193 -2.64 -11.56 -23.78
CA ASP A 193 -1.87 -12.23 -22.74
C ASP A 193 -0.37 -11.89 -22.81
N LEU A 194 0.25 -12.08 -23.99
CA LEU A 194 1.67 -11.85 -24.19
C LEU A 194 2.07 -10.37 -23.99
N LYS A 195 1.24 -9.44 -24.47
CA LYS A 195 1.49 -7.99 -24.32
C LYS A 195 1.45 -7.61 -22.84
N VAL A 196 0.41 -8.05 -22.13
CA VAL A 196 0.22 -7.75 -20.71
C VAL A 196 1.34 -8.36 -19.86
N LEU A 197 1.73 -9.61 -20.11
CA LEU A 197 2.82 -10.24 -19.36
C LEU A 197 4.18 -9.56 -19.64
N LYS A 198 4.44 -9.10 -20.87
CA LYS A 198 5.61 -8.28 -21.19
C LYS A 198 5.59 -6.94 -20.45
N MET A 199 4.45 -6.29 -20.34
CA MET A 199 4.30 -5.07 -19.57
C MET A 199 4.56 -5.34 -18.06
N LEU A 200 3.96 -6.38 -17.51
CA LEU A 200 4.07 -6.73 -16.10
C LEU A 200 5.48 -7.15 -15.67
N SER A 201 6.30 -7.69 -16.57
CA SER A 201 7.68 -8.08 -16.25
C SER A 201 8.59 -6.91 -15.84
N ARG A 202 8.15 -5.68 -16.06
CA ARG A 202 8.84 -4.45 -15.60
C ARG A 202 8.53 -4.10 -14.13
N PHE A 203 7.56 -4.78 -13.52
CA PHE A 203 7.11 -4.56 -12.16
C PHE A 203 7.34 -5.80 -11.31
N SER A 204 7.27 -5.64 -10.00
CA SER A 204 7.38 -6.75 -9.04
C SER A 204 6.21 -6.68 -8.06
N PRO A 205 4.96 -6.87 -8.51
CA PRO A 205 3.81 -6.89 -7.63
C PRO A 205 3.90 -8.09 -6.68
N ARG A 206 3.16 -8.03 -5.59
CA ARG A 206 3.12 -9.08 -4.59
C ARG A 206 2.57 -10.40 -5.10
N TYR A 207 1.70 -10.33 -6.08
CA TYR A 207 1.01 -11.48 -6.66
C TYR A 207 0.62 -11.18 -8.10
N ILE A 208 0.77 -12.17 -8.97
CA ILE A 208 0.23 -12.14 -10.33
C ILE A 208 -0.56 -13.43 -10.53
N GLY A 209 -1.87 -13.31 -10.77
CA GLY A 209 -2.74 -14.40 -11.15
C GLY A 209 -3.23 -14.24 -12.60
N MET A 210 -3.32 -15.32 -13.36
CA MET A 210 -3.79 -15.28 -14.73
C MET A 210 -4.97 -16.23 -14.96
N LEU A 211 -6.06 -15.68 -15.47
CA LEU A 211 -7.24 -16.45 -15.85
C LEU A 211 -6.99 -17.15 -17.19
N ALA A 212 -6.29 -18.27 -17.14
CA ALA A 212 -5.96 -19.09 -18.30
C ALA A 212 -6.06 -20.57 -17.96
N SER A 213 -6.38 -21.41 -18.97
CA SER A 213 -6.19 -22.85 -18.83
C SER A 213 -4.70 -23.17 -18.75
N ARG A 214 -4.33 -24.27 -18.09
CA ARG A 214 -2.93 -24.74 -17.99
C ARG A 214 -2.25 -24.80 -19.36
N LYS A 215 -2.93 -25.39 -20.35
CA LYS A 215 -2.40 -25.52 -21.72
C LYS A 215 -2.16 -24.17 -22.39
N ARG A 216 -3.05 -23.18 -22.18
CA ARG A 216 -2.87 -21.82 -22.73
C ARG A 216 -1.67 -21.16 -22.08
N PHE A 217 -1.60 -21.15 -20.78
CA PHE A 217 -0.49 -20.54 -20.05
C PHE A 217 0.86 -21.20 -20.38
N GLU A 218 0.95 -22.53 -20.50
CA GLU A 218 2.16 -23.22 -20.94
C GLU A 218 2.62 -22.78 -22.33
N ASN A 219 1.69 -22.52 -23.26
CA ASN A 219 2.03 -22.00 -24.57
C ASN A 219 2.55 -20.55 -24.51
N ASP A 220 1.91 -19.68 -23.71
CA ASP A 220 2.35 -18.30 -23.49
C ASP A 220 3.75 -18.28 -22.88
N VAL A 221 4.02 -19.12 -21.88
CA VAL A 221 5.35 -19.28 -21.26
C VAL A 221 6.40 -19.71 -22.29
N LYS A 222 6.10 -20.67 -23.19
CA LYS A 222 7.03 -21.08 -24.25
C LYS A 222 7.36 -19.93 -25.19
N MET A 223 6.35 -19.16 -25.62
CA MET A 223 6.54 -18.03 -26.53
C MET A 223 7.36 -16.93 -25.85
N LEU A 224 7.04 -16.57 -24.62
CA LEU A 224 7.74 -15.52 -23.86
C LEU A 224 9.17 -15.92 -23.50
N THR A 225 9.41 -17.22 -23.23
CA THR A 225 10.77 -17.72 -23.01
C THR A 225 11.59 -17.64 -24.29
N ALA A 226 11.01 -17.97 -25.45
CA ALA A 226 11.68 -17.82 -26.75
C ALA A 226 12.00 -16.36 -27.08
N ASP A 227 11.18 -15.41 -26.63
CA ASP A 227 11.41 -13.97 -26.71
C ASP A 227 12.42 -13.44 -25.67
N GLY A 228 13.05 -14.32 -24.86
CA GLY A 228 14.09 -13.96 -23.89
C GLY A 228 13.57 -13.45 -22.54
N MET A 229 12.30 -13.67 -22.21
CA MET A 229 11.75 -13.25 -20.92
C MET A 229 12.34 -14.06 -19.76
N ASN A 230 12.55 -13.39 -18.61
CA ASN A 230 13.09 -14.01 -17.40
C ASN A 230 12.17 -15.15 -16.92
N ARG A 231 12.74 -16.33 -16.72
CA ARG A 231 12.03 -17.53 -16.28
C ARG A 231 11.48 -17.39 -14.85
N GLU A 232 12.22 -16.74 -13.97
CA GLU A 232 11.79 -16.50 -12.59
C GLU A 232 10.50 -15.68 -12.53
N PHE A 233 10.37 -14.66 -13.40
CA PHE A 233 9.12 -13.90 -13.52
C PHE A 233 7.97 -14.80 -13.99
N LEU A 234 8.17 -15.61 -15.03
CA LEU A 234 7.13 -16.49 -15.56
C LEU A 234 6.69 -17.54 -14.54
N ASP A 235 7.62 -18.09 -13.76
CA ASP A 235 7.34 -19.08 -12.71
C ASP A 235 6.65 -18.45 -11.48
N SER A 236 6.69 -17.14 -11.33
CA SER A 236 5.97 -16.42 -10.26
C SER A 236 4.48 -16.21 -10.55
N ILE A 237 4.03 -16.49 -11.77
CA ILE A 237 2.64 -16.28 -12.19
C ILE A 237 1.78 -17.48 -11.80
N HIS A 238 0.72 -17.23 -11.05
CA HIS A 238 -0.26 -18.24 -10.67
C HIS A 238 -1.27 -18.47 -11.81
N SER A 239 -1.23 -19.64 -12.43
CA SER A 239 -2.17 -20.00 -13.50
C SER A 239 -2.49 -21.51 -13.49
N PRO A 240 -3.75 -21.90 -13.53
CA PRO A 240 -4.98 -21.07 -13.47
C PRO A 240 -5.09 -20.29 -12.16
N VAL A 241 -5.54 -19.04 -12.23
CA VAL A 241 -5.80 -18.23 -11.04
C VAL A 241 -6.99 -18.75 -10.25
N GLY A 242 -6.88 -18.69 -8.92
CA GLY A 242 -7.92 -19.08 -7.98
C GLY A 242 -7.68 -20.43 -7.32
N ILE A 243 -8.22 -20.60 -6.11
CA ILE A 243 -8.22 -21.89 -5.40
C ILE A 243 -9.17 -22.84 -6.11
N ASP A 244 -8.78 -24.10 -6.28
CA ASP A 244 -9.64 -25.13 -6.87
C ASP A 244 -10.82 -25.44 -5.94
N ILE A 245 -11.98 -24.88 -6.26
CA ILE A 245 -13.26 -25.12 -5.59
C ILE A 245 -14.28 -25.79 -6.51
N GLY A 246 -13.85 -26.23 -7.70
CA GLY A 246 -14.75 -26.73 -8.72
C GLY A 246 -15.61 -25.64 -9.37
N ALA A 247 -15.15 -24.40 -9.42
CA ALA A 247 -15.87 -23.23 -9.93
C ALA A 247 -16.22 -23.39 -11.42
N VAL A 248 -17.48 -23.09 -11.76
CA VAL A 248 -18.02 -23.16 -13.13
C VAL A 248 -18.56 -21.82 -13.60
N THR A 249 -19.29 -21.11 -12.73
CA THR A 249 -19.90 -19.82 -13.06
C THR A 249 -18.91 -18.66 -12.89
N PRO A 250 -19.11 -17.51 -13.59
CA PRO A 250 -18.28 -16.32 -13.41
C PRO A 250 -18.15 -15.87 -11.96
N PHE A 251 -19.23 -15.97 -11.18
CA PHE A 251 -19.22 -15.60 -9.77
C PHE A 251 -18.38 -16.57 -8.92
N GLU A 252 -18.51 -17.89 -9.15
CA GLU A 252 -17.71 -18.91 -8.45
C GLU A 252 -16.22 -18.76 -8.78
N ILE A 253 -15.88 -18.48 -10.05
CA ILE A 253 -14.51 -18.16 -10.47
C ILE A 253 -13.98 -16.93 -9.73
N SER A 254 -14.80 -15.89 -9.64
CA SER A 254 -14.43 -14.66 -8.92
C SER A 254 -14.20 -14.91 -7.43
N LEU A 255 -15.03 -15.74 -6.82
CA LEU A 255 -14.88 -16.15 -5.41
C LEU A 255 -13.59 -16.95 -5.20
N SER A 256 -13.26 -17.87 -6.09
CA SER A 256 -12.04 -18.66 -6.10
C SER A 256 -10.78 -17.75 -6.18
N ILE A 257 -10.80 -16.76 -7.07
CA ILE A 257 -9.72 -15.75 -7.22
C ILE A 257 -9.55 -14.96 -5.92
N MET A 258 -10.64 -14.45 -5.36
CA MET A 258 -10.58 -13.69 -4.11
C MET A 258 -10.10 -14.52 -2.92
N ALA A 259 -10.49 -15.80 -2.87
CA ALA A 259 -10.02 -16.72 -1.84
C ALA A 259 -8.49 -16.92 -1.89
N GLU A 260 -7.91 -17.07 -3.09
CA GLU A 260 -6.45 -17.18 -3.27
C GLU A 260 -5.71 -15.89 -2.86
N ILE A 261 -6.23 -14.72 -3.22
CA ILE A 261 -5.68 -13.43 -2.80
C ILE A 261 -5.66 -13.33 -1.27
N ILE A 262 -6.77 -13.64 -0.60
CA ILE A 262 -6.88 -13.61 0.85
C ILE A 262 -5.90 -14.61 1.50
N GLU A 263 -5.80 -15.81 0.96
CA GLU A 263 -4.86 -16.84 1.43
C GLU A 263 -3.41 -16.35 1.35
N THR A 264 -3.01 -15.76 0.23
CA THR A 264 -1.67 -15.19 0.02
C THR A 264 -1.33 -14.12 1.04
N ILE A 265 -2.28 -13.24 1.37
CA ILE A 265 -2.13 -12.22 2.41
C ILE A 265 -1.93 -12.85 3.79
N ARG A 266 -2.72 -13.87 4.12
CA ARG A 266 -2.70 -14.52 5.44
C ARG A 266 -1.44 -15.35 5.66
N LYS A 267 -0.98 -16.10 4.66
CA LYS A 267 0.28 -16.85 4.70
C LYS A 267 1.46 -15.94 5.00
N THR A 268 1.56 -14.79 4.33
CA THR A 268 2.65 -13.82 4.55
C THR A 268 2.64 -13.21 5.97
N LYS A 269 1.45 -12.97 6.55
CA LYS A 269 1.34 -12.46 7.93
C LYS A 269 1.77 -13.48 8.98
N ASN A 270 1.49 -14.76 8.77
CA ASN A 270 1.88 -15.84 9.67
C ASN A 270 3.41 -16.04 9.68
N ILE A 271 4.05 -16.03 8.51
CA ILE A 271 5.52 -16.11 8.41
C ILE A 271 6.18 -14.96 9.16
N LYS A 272 5.68 -13.72 9.03
CA LYS A 272 6.23 -12.56 9.76
C LYS A 272 6.08 -12.68 11.28
N LYS A 273 4.97 -13.25 11.77
CA LYS A 273 4.76 -13.49 13.22
C LYS A 273 5.71 -14.55 13.77
N GLU A 274 5.93 -15.64 13.04
CA GLU A 274 6.86 -16.70 13.44
C GLU A 274 8.31 -16.22 13.47
N THR A 275 8.71 -15.39 12.49
CA THR A 275 10.06 -14.81 12.44
C THR A 275 10.29 -13.80 13.57
N ALA A 276 9.31 -12.97 13.89
CA ALA A 276 9.38 -12.02 15.00
C ALA A 276 9.35 -12.70 16.37
N GLY A 277 8.64 -13.83 16.49
CA GLY A 277 8.61 -14.64 17.74
C GLY A 277 9.92 -15.38 18.05
N ARG A 278 10.77 -15.65 17.03
CA ARG A 278 12.08 -16.30 17.20
C ARG A 278 13.21 -15.34 17.56
N GLN A 279 12.98 -14.01 17.50
CA GLN A 279 13.98 -12.98 17.83
C GLN A 279 13.84 -12.39 19.23
N LYS A 280 12.97 -12.94 20.09
CA LYS A 280 12.98 -12.58 21.52
C LYS A 280 13.94 -13.49 22.26
N PRO A 281 15.01 -12.92 22.90
CA PRO A 281 15.96 -13.67 23.72
C PRO A 281 15.30 -14.23 24.97
#